data_9ebe6b895a5edd683837c03657b46153
#
_entry.id   9ebe6b895a5edd683837c03657b46153
#
_cell.length_a   1.000
_cell.length_b   1.000
_cell.length_c   1.000
_cell.angle_alpha   90.00
_cell.angle_beta   90.00
_cell.angle_gamma   90.00
#
_symmetry.space_group_name_H-M   'P 1'
#
loop_
_entity.id
_entity.type
_entity.pdbx_description
1 polymer ?
#
loop_
_entity_poly.entity_id
_entity_poly.type
_entity_poly.pdbx_seq_one_letter_code
_entity_poly.pdbx_strand_id
1 'polypeptide(L)'
;RLVEVYRNNGYYKFTAEELKVRGDTSIAALTTISDDPFEQLQLLTEAQVKIDSPTIKIAIVLNPPADKSRINQFYINNIYILPDYKIGDSLNDPTLTEKVTENCIIRYHSKLFKPNFLAQKMFLKKGDLYNQENYYKSLTSFAKMGVWQNTNILIKEIKDSNKIDLIVQLMPGFKYSFETSLEASYSANSNSNNVKNRTNANGNGIIGIYISNVLLPYGGL
;
A
#
# COMPACT_ATOMS: atom_id res chain seq x y z
N ARG A 1 -4.05 11.85 4.93
CA ARG A 1 -3.05 12.14 5.98
C ARG A 1 -3.56 11.85 7.40
N LEU A 2 -4.75 12.37 7.85
CA LEU A 2 -5.29 12.03 9.17
C LEU A 2 -5.56 10.54 9.35
N VAL A 3 -6.20 9.89 8.37
CA VAL A 3 -6.45 8.44 8.38
C VAL A 3 -5.15 7.64 8.55
N GLU A 4 -4.08 8.04 7.89
CA GLU A 4 -2.77 7.40 8.01
C GLU A 4 -2.21 7.52 9.44
N VAL A 5 -2.37 8.70 10.07
CA VAL A 5 -1.96 8.88 11.46
C VAL A 5 -2.68 7.91 12.38
N TYR A 6 -4.01 7.77 12.24
CA TYR A 6 -4.76 6.79 13.02
C TYR A 6 -4.30 5.36 12.75
N ARG A 7 -4.15 4.98 11.48
CA ARG A 7 -3.71 3.63 11.11
C ARG A 7 -2.29 3.31 11.54
N ASN A 8 -1.41 4.31 11.64
CA ASN A 8 -0.06 4.14 12.18
C ASN A 8 -0.04 3.99 13.72
N ASN A 9 -1.17 4.28 14.37
CA ASN A 9 -1.34 4.17 15.81
C ASN A 9 -2.32 3.04 16.23
N GLY A 10 -2.42 2.00 15.45
CA GLY A 10 -3.16 0.79 15.81
C GLY A 10 -4.58 0.68 15.25
N TYR A 11 -5.15 1.74 14.69
CA TYR A 11 -6.53 1.76 14.21
C TYR A 11 -6.63 1.27 12.75
N TYR A 12 -6.29 0.02 12.48
CA TYR A 12 -6.16 -0.47 11.10
C TYR A 12 -7.46 -0.44 10.28
N LYS A 13 -8.62 -0.49 10.95
CA LYS A 13 -9.94 -0.39 10.30
C LYS A 13 -10.41 1.04 10.06
N PHE A 14 -9.71 2.03 10.63
CA PHE A 14 -10.11 3.42 10.54
C PHE A 14 -10.09 3.92 9.09
N THR A 15 -11.18 4.59 8.66
CA THR A 15 -11.31 5.16 7.32
C THR A 15 -11.71 6.64 7.38
N ALA A 16 -11.85 7.28 6.23
CA ALA A 16 -12.30 8.67 6.17
C ALA A 16 -13.77 8.85 6.57
N GLU A 17 -14.56 7.78 6.57
CA GLU A 17 -15.98 7.80 6.96
C GLU A 17 -16.18 8.14 8.44
N GLU A 18 -15.19 7.81 9.28
CA GLU A 18 -15.18 8.16 10.69
C GLU A 18 -14.84 9.64 10.94
N LEU A 19 -14.52 10.40 9.91
CA LEU A 19 -14.21 11.83 10.01
C LEU A 19 -15.32 12.67 9.38
N LYS A 20 -15.87 13.60 10.15
CA LYS A 20 -16.84 14.58 9.70
C LYS A 20 -16.22 15.97 9.78
N VAL A 21 -16.30 16.68 8.68
CA VAL A 21 -15.85 18.08 8.64
C VAL A 21 -17.06 18.97 8.87
N ARG A 22 -16.94 19.91 9.79
CA ARG A 22 -17.90 20.97 10.02
C ARG A 22 -17.23 22.31 9.73
N GLY A 23 -17.81 23.05 8.84
CA GLY A 23 -17.40 24.44 8.56
C GLY A 23 -18.39 25.43 9.16
N ASP A 24 -17.90 26.39 9.89
CA ASP A 24 -18.69 27.52 10.35
C ASP A 24 -18.31 28.76 9.52
N THR A 25 -19.27 29.21 8.73
CA THR A 25 -19.13 30.39 7.87
C THR A 25 -19.90 31.58 8.44
N SER A 26 -20.49 31.45 9.62
CA SER A 26 -21.25 32.51 10.25
C SER A 26 -20.36 33.67 10.66
N ILE A 27 -20.75 34.85 10.26
CA ILE A 27 -20.15 36.11 10.72
C ILE A 27 -20.96 36.52 11.96
N ALA A 28 -20.40 36.29 13.15
CA ALA A 28 -21.08 36.57 14.43
C ALA A 28 -21.60 38.02 14.48
N ALA A 29 -20.87 38.96 13.91
CA ALA A 29 -21.26 40.36 13.82
C ALA A 29 -22.57 40.62 13.07
N LEU A 30 -22.96 39.70 12.11
CA LEU A 30 -24.23 39.83 11.37
C LEU A 30 -25.41 39.16 12.08
N THR A 31 -25.13 38.28 13.06
CA THR A 31 -26.16 37.55 13.81
C THR A 31 -26.44 38.16 15.20
N THR A 32 -25.56 39.06 15.67
CA THR A 32 -25.70 39.73 16.93
C THR A 32 -26.34 41.10 16.69
N ILE A 33 -27.51 41.33 17.30
CA ILE A 33 -28.20 42.63 17.27
C ILE A 33 -27.97 43.26 18.62
N SER A 34 -27.40 44.50 18.64
CA SER A 34 -27.25 45.30 19.85
C SER A 34 -28.23 46.44 19.84
N ASP A 35 -28.79 46.77 20.99
CA ASP A 35 -29.67 47.91 21.20
C ASP A 35 -28.89 49.23 21.30
N ASP A 36 -27.54 49.14 21.43
CA ASP A 36 -26.65 50.31 21.43
C ASP A 36 -26.22 50.66 19.98
N PRO A 37 -26.55 51.86 19.46
CA PRO A 37 -26.18 52.26 18.11
C PRO A 37 -24.68 52.27 17.84
N PHE A 38 -23.85 52.58 18.85
CA PHE A 38 -22.39 52.60 18.72
C PHE A 38 -21.82 51.18 18.63
N GLU A 39 -22.33 50.30 19.46
CA GLU A 39 -21.96 48.88 19.41
C GLU A 39 -22.39 48.22 18.13
N GLN A 40 -23.61 48.55 17.62
CA GLN A 40 -24.11 48.09 16.35
C GLN A 40 -23.24 48.55 15.16
N LEU A 41 -22.78 49.84 15.21
CA LEU A 41 -21.88 50.38 14.17
C LEU A 41 -20.52 49.65 14.20
N GLN A 42 -19.99 49.35 15.39
CA GLN A 42 -18.74 48.62 15.55
C GLN A 42 -18.87 47.17 15.02
N LEU A 43 -19.98 46.48 15.31
CA LEU A 43 -20.29 45.16 14.80
C LEU A 43 -20.37 45.13 13.27
N LEU A 44 -21.00 46.16 12.65
CA LEU A 44 -21.09 46.30 11.20
C LEU A 44 -19.72 46.57 10.56
N THR A 45 -18.86 47.36 11.19
CA THR A 45 -17.51 47.63 10.73
C THR A 45 -16.64 46.35 10.80
N GLU A 46 -16.74 45.59 11.87
CA GLU A 46 -16.07 44.28 12.02
C GLU A 46 -16.59 43.28 11.00
N ALA A 47 -17.90 43.27 10.71
CA ALA A 47 -18.49 42.45 9.69
C ALA A 47 -17.92 42.74 8.30
N GLN A 48 -17.75 44.05 7.99
CA GLN A 48 -17.23 44.48 6.70
C GLN A 48 -15.76 44.04 6.50
N VAL A 49 -14.93 44.16 7.54
CA VAL A 49 -13.55 43.64 7.52
C VAL A 49 -13.50 42.12 7.30
N LYS A 50 -14.44 41.38 7.91
CA LYS A 50 -14.54 39.92 7.74
C LYS A 50 -15.06 39.52 6.35
N ILE A 51 -15.88 40.36 5.70
CA ILE A 51 -16.31 40.13 4.30
C ILE A 51 -15.15 40.32 3.35
N ASP A 52 -14.28 41.29 3.60
CA ASP A 52 -13.10 41.57 2.76
C ASP A 52 -11.99 40.50 2.97
N SER A 53 -11.98 39.84 4.10
CA SER A 53 -11.05 38.74 4.41
C SER A 53 -11.81 37.55 5.02
N PRO A 54 -12.55 36.78 4.21
CA PRO A 54 -13.40 35.71 4.71
C PRO A 54 -12.57 34.60 5.34
N THR A 55 -12.88 34.28 6.58
CA THR A 55 -12.27 33.16 7.32
C THR A 55 -13.32 32.10 7.61
N ILE A 56 -12.95 30.86 7.42
CA ILE A 56 -13.80 29.70 7.75
C ILE A 56 -13.17 28.97 8.92
N LYS A 57 -13.93 28.78 10.00
CA LYS A 57 -13.54 27.87 11.07
C LYS A 57 -13.90 26.45 10.68
N ILE A 58 -12.89 25.59 10.56
CA ILE A 58 -13.09 24.19 10.23
C ILE A 58 -12.83 23.34 11.49
N ALA A 59 -13.82 22.53 11.86
CA ALA A 59 -13.70 21.52 12.88
C ALA A 59 -13.77 20.12 12.26
N ILE A 60 -12.80 19.29 12.57
CA ILE A 60 -12.83 17.87 12.21
C ILE A 60 -13.28 17.11 13.45
N VAL A 61 -14.40 16.42 13.33
CA VAL A 61 -15.03 15.68 14.44
C VAL A 61 -15.06 14.21 14.09
N LEU A 62 -14.90 13.36 15.10
CA LEU A 62 -15.11 11.93 14.96
C LEU A 62 -16.60 11.65 14.76
N ASN A 63 -16.93 10.91 13.71
CA ASN A 63 -18.25 10.39 13.43
C ASN A 63 -18.30 8.93 13.93
N PRO A 64 -19.03 8.63 15.02
CA PRO A 64 -19.04 7.28 15.57
C PRO A 64 -19.57 6.28 14.55
N PRO A 65 -18.79 5.25 14.17
CA PRO A 65 -19.25 4.22 13.23
C PRO A 65 -20.26 3.28 13.91
N ALA A 66 -21.10 2.62 13.11
CA ALA A 66 -22.02 1.58 13.59
C ALA A 66 -21.22 0.39 14.18
N ASP A 67 -20.10 0.02 13.55
CA ASP A 67 -19.16 -0.97 14.07
C ASP A 67 -18.06 -0.26 14.90
N LYS A 68 -18.21 -0.35 16.23
CA LYS A 68 -17.26 0.24 17.17
C LYS A 68 -15.83 -0.31 17.03
N SER A 69 -15.64 -1.49 16.43
CA SER A 69 -14.30 -2.06 16.22
C SER A 69 -13.45 -1.20 15.29
N ARG A 70 -14.06 -0.35 14.44
CA ARG A 70 -13.36 0.54 13.51
C ARG A 70 -12.57 1.65 14.21
N ILE A 71 -12.92 1.98 15.44
CA ILE A 71 -12.24 2.98 16.27
C ILE A 71 -11.49 2.34 17.45
N ASN A 72 -11.23 1.04 17.41
CA ASN A 72 -10.42 0.35 18.39
C ASN A 72 -8.96 0.24 17.88
N GLN A 73 -8.03 0.26 18.83
CA GLN A 73 -6.64 -0.05 18.59
C GLN A 73 -6.44 -1.56 18.61
N PHE A 74 -5.63 -2.06 17.69
CA PHE A 74 -5.31 -3.48 17.58
C PHE A 74 -3.83 -3.75 17.80
N TYR A 75 -3.54 -4.78 18.57
CA TYR A 75 -2.21 -5.27 18.87
C TYR A 75 -1.89 -6.52 18.07
N ILE A 76 -0.65 -6.66 17.65
CA ILE A 76 -0.17 -7.82 16.92
C ILE A 76 0.02 -8.97 17.90
N ASN A 77 -0.70 -10.07 17.69
CA ASN A 77 -0.58 -11.28 18.52
C ASN A 77 0.50 -12.21 17.99
N ASN A 78 0.34 -12.74 16.78
CA ASN A 78 1.35 -13.55 16.13
C ASN A 78 1.57 -13.10 14.69
N ILE A 79 2.78 -13.38 14.20
CA ILE A 79 3.16 -13.14 12.80
C ILE A 79 3.57 -14.47 12.21
N TYR A 80 2.81 -14.97 11.25
CA TYR A 80 3.08 -16.20 10.52
C TYR A 80 3.66 -15.85 9.16
N ILE A 81 4.75 -16.52 8.77
CA ILE A 81 5.37 -16.36 7.45
C ILE A 81 5.36 -17.71 6.75
N LEU A 82 4.70 -17.75 5.57
CA LEU A 82 4.65 -18.92 4.68
C LEU A 82 5.47 -18.60 3.42
N PRO A 83 6.75 -18.96 3.37
CA PRO A 83 7.67 -18.56 2.28
C PRO A 83 7.46 -19.35 0.99
N ASP A 84 6.76 -20.47 1.03
CA ASP A 84 6.42 -21.33 -0.10
C ASP A 84 4.91 -21.61 -0.18
N TYR A 85 4.12 -20.55 0.11
CA TYR A 85 2.67 -20.60 0.11
C TYR A 85 2.11 -21.05 -1.24
N LYS A 86 1.17 -21.98 -1.20
CA LYS A 86 0.37 -22.43 -2.33
C LYS A 86 -1.08 -22.02 -2.14
N ILE A 87 -1.78 -21.75 -3.23
CA ILE A 87 -3.22 -21.44 -3.17
C ILE A 87 -3.96 -22.62 -2.56
N GLY A 88 -4.67 -22.37 -1.47
CA GLY A 88 -5.41 -23.39 -0.71
C GLY A 88 -4.70 -23.90 0.55
N ASP A 89 -3.44 -23.52 0.79
CA ASP A 89 -2.76 -23.88 2.03
C ASP A 89 -3.48 -23.28 3.23
N SER A 90 -3.66 -24.13 4.24
CA SER A 90 -4.18 -23.69 5.53
C SER A 90 -3.03 -23.42 6.50
N LEU A 91 -3.20 -22.41 7.35
CA LEU A 91 -2.22 -22.15 8.40
C LEU A 91 -2.03 -23.37 9.34
N ASN A 92 -3.07 -24.20 9.48
CA ASN A 92 -3.06 -25.37 10.36
C ASN A 92 -2.75 -26.68 9.62
N ASP A 93 -2.18 -26.63 8.42
CA ASP A 93 -1.80 -27.83 7.70
C ASP A 93 -0.70 -28.59 8.46
N PRO A 94 -0.92 -29.86 8.83
CA PRO A 94 0.03 -30.67 9.57
C PRO A 94 1.28 -31.03 8.77
N THR A 95 1.27 -30.83 7.45
CA THR A 95 2.41 -31.10 6.57
C THR A 95 3.48 -30.02 6.62
N LEU A 96 3.12 -28.85 7.17
CA LEU A 96 4.03 -27.72 7.30
C LEU A 96 5.02 -27.90 8.44
N THR A 97 6.31 -27.72 8.15
CA THR A 97 7.34 -27.62 9.18
C THR A 97 7.30 -26.24 9.82
N GLU A 98 7.30 -26.20 11.14
CA GLU A 98 7.27 -24.94 11.89
C GLU A 98 8.66 -24.61 12.46
N LYS A 99 9.05 -23.36 12.33
CA LYS A 99 10.22 -22.79 12.99
C LYS A 99 9.87 -21.47 13.66
N VAL A 100 9.99 -21.44 14.97
CA VAL A 100 9.74 -20.22 15.75
C VAL A 100 11.02 -19.40 15.83
N THR A 101 10.88 -18.10 15.57
CA THR A 101 11.89 -17.07 15.81
C THR A 101 11.37 -16.11 16.89
N GLU A 102 12.16 -15.15 17.31
CA GLU A 102 11.79 -14.19 18.35
C GLU A 102 10.45 -13.46 18.06
N ASN A 103 10.24 -13.04 16.80
CA ASN A 103 9.07 -12.23 16.42
C ASN A 103 8.09 -12.94 15.48
N CYS A 104 8.48 -14.04 14.84
CA CYS A 104 7.70 -14.67 13.78
C CYS A 104 7.69 -16.20 13.92
N ILE A 105 6.60 -16.78 13.47
CA ILE A 105 6.43 -18.23 13.32
C ILE A 105 6.48 -18.51 11.81
N ILE A 106 7.49 -19.24 11.37
CA ILE A 106 7.69 -19.54 9.96
C ILE A 106 7.23 -20.97 9.71
N ARG A 107 6.29 -21.12 8.75
CA ARG A 107 5.73 -22.40 8.35
C ARG A 107 5.99 -22.65 6.87
N TYR A 108 6.59 -23.78 6.53
CA TYR A 108 7.02 -24.07 5.16
C TYR A 108 6.92 -25.57 4.85
N HIS A 109 6.71 -25.90 3.58
CA HIS A 109 6.80 -27.27 3.07
C HIS A 109 8.26 -27.66 2.81
N SER A 110 9.03 -26.70 2.24
CA SER A 110 10.43 -26.91 1.90
C SER A 110 11.31 -25.80 2.47
N LYS A 111 12.45 -26.16 3.05
CA LYS A 111 13.39 -25.19 3.63
C LYS A 111 14.15 -24.46 2.51
N LEU A 112 13.52 -23.49 1.88
CA LEU A 112 14.13 -22.68 0.82
C LEU A 112 14.91 -21.47 1.36
N PHE A 113 14.56 -20.98 2.55
CA PHE A 113 15.13 -19.77 3.13
C PHE A 113 15.55 -19.98 4.58
N LYS A 114 16.53 -19.18 5.03
CA LYS A 114 16.90 -19.14 6.46
C LYS A 114 15.79 -18.41 7.24
N PRO A 115 15.24 -18.99 8.31
CA PRO A 115 14.15 -18.39 9.08
C PRO A 115 14.47 -16.99 9.61
N ASN A 116 15.66 -16.79 10.16
CA ASN A 116 16.08 -15.50 10.69
C ASN A 116 16.14 -14.40 9.61
N PHE A 117 16.50 -14.76 8.39
CA PHE A 117 16.50 -13.83 7.27
C PHE A 117 15.09 -13.33 6.92
N LEU A 118 14.11 -14.23 6.92
CA LEU A 118 12.70 -13.87 6.69
C LEU A 118 12.17 -12.96 7.81
N ALA A 119 12.49 -13.32 9.07
CA ALA A 119 12.09 -12.51 10.23
C ALA A 119 12.64 -11.09 10.19
N GLN A 120 13.88 -10.89 9.71
CA GLN A 120 14.49 -9.57 9.56
C GLN A 120 13.80 -8.67 8.52
N LYS A 121 13.03 -9.24 7.59
CA LYS A 121 12.28 -8.48 6.57
C LYS A 121 10.93 -7.99 7.09
N MET A 122 10.54 -8.41 8.28
CA MET A 122 9.31 -8.00 8.95
C MET A 122 9.56 -6.80 9.87
N PHE A 123 8.92 -5.67 9.59
CA PHE A 123 9.05 -4.43 10.37
C PHE A 123 8.00 -4.32 11.49
N LEU A 124 7.02 -5.22 11.50
CA LEU A 124 6.04 -5.35 12.56
C LEU A 124 6.54 -6.38 13.58
N LYS A 125 6.25 -6.17 14.86
CA LYS A 125 6.68 -7.07 15.94
C LYS A 125 5.48 -7.58 16.74
N LYS A 126 5.61 -8.77 17.26
CA LYS A 126 4.63 -9.35 18.19
C LYS A 126 4.52 -8.46 19.43
N GLY A 127 3.30 -8.16 19.84
CA GLY A 127 2.98 -7.32 21.00
C GLY A 127 2.85 -5.84 20.71
N ASP A 128 3.37 -5.34 19.58
CA ASP A 128 3.25 -3.94 19.21
C ASP A 128 1.84 -3.60 18.71
N LEU A 129 1.52 -2.32 18.73
CA LEU A 129 0.36 -1.79 18.02
C LEU A 129 0.53 -1.98 16.51
N TYR A 130 -0.57 -2.23 15.82
CA TYR A 130 -0.57 -2.21 14.35
C TYR A 130 -0.07 -0.86 13.84
N ASN A 131 0.79 -0.89 12.85
CA ASN A 131 1.31 0.29 12.19
C ASN A 131 1.29 0.09 10.67
N GLN A 132 0.52 0.92 9.97
CA GLN A 132 0.32 0.80 8.52
C GLN A 132 1.61 1.05 7.73
N GLU A 133 2.45 1.98 8.17
CA GLU A 133 3.72 2.26 7.50
C GLU A 133 4.65 1.04 7.59
N ASN A 134 4.75 0.41 8.76
CA ASN A 134 5.55 -0.80 8.95
C ASN A 134 4.94 -2.01 8.20
N TYR A 135 3.62 -2.07 8.06
CA TYR A 135 2.95 -3.06 7.23
C TYR A 135 3.39 -2.95 5.76
N TYR A 136 3.34 -1.73 5.18
CA TYR A 136 3.78 -1.52 3.81
C TYR A 136 5.29 -1.67 3.64
N LYS A 137 6.10 -1.28 4.62
CA LYS A 137 7.54 -1.53 4.62
C LYS A 137 7.84 -3.03 4.56
N SER A 138 7.13 -3.83 5.35
CA SER A 138 7.29 -5.30 5.34
C SER A 138 6.88 -5.86 3.98
N LEU A 139 5.71 -5.51 3.47
CA LEU A 139 5.22 -5.97 2.17
C LEU A 139 6.22 -5.64 1.04
N THR A 140 6.68 -4.38 1.01
CA THR A 140 7.64 -3.91 0.01
C THR A 140 9.00 -4.59 0.16
N SER A 141 9.44 -4.87 1.40
CA SER A 141 10.70 -5.55 1.67
C SER A 141 10.72 -6.97 1.08
N PHE A 142 9.61 -7.71 1.21
CA PHE A 142 9.47 -9.02 0.59
C PHE A 142 9.35 -8.91 -0.93
N ALA A 143 8.50 -8.01 -1.45
CA ALA A 143 8.29 -7.85 -2.88
C ALA A 143 9.58 -7.47 -3.64
N LYS A 144 10.41 -6.59 -3.07
CA LYS A 144 11.70 -6.15 -3.67
C LYS A 144 12.72 -7.27 -3.81
N MET A 145 12.55 -8.39 -3.14
CA MET A 145 13.49 -9.50 -3.26
C MET A 145 13.40 -10.22 -4.62
N GLY A 146 12.30 -10.04 -5.37
CA GLY A 146 12.13 -10.63 -6.70
C GLY A 146 12.04 -12.16 -6.73
N VAL A 147 11.99 -12.80 -5.57
CA VAL A 147 11.95 -14.26 -5.45
C VAL A 147 10.51 -14.77 -5.48
N TRP A 148 9.59 -13.96 -5.01
CA TRP A 148 8.18 -14.31 -4.96
C TRP A 148 7.40 -13.65 -6.09
N GLN A 149 6.57 -14.44 -6.77
CA GLN A 149 5.63 -13.98 -7.79
C GLN A 149 4.52 -13.13 -7.18
N ASN A 150 4.11 -13.49 -5.96
CA ASN A 150 3.10 -12.76 -5.21
C ASN A 150 3.49 -12.68 -3.75
N THR A 151 3.26 -11.51 -3.15
CA THR A 151 3.50 -11.22 -1.74
C THR A 151 2.25 -10.59 -1.16
N ASN A 152 1.69 -11.22 -0.14
CA ASN A 152 0.48 -10.73 0.51
C ASN A 152 0.62 -10.85 2.04
N ILE A 153 0.02 -9.93 2.78
CA ILE A 153 -0.07 -9.98 4.23
C ILE A 153 -1.54 -9.89 4.61
N LEU A 154 -2.10 -10.99 5.07
CA LEU A 154 -3.46 -11.05 5.57
C LEU A 154 -3.52 -10.68 7.05
N ILE A 155 -4.52 -9.90 7.41
CA ILE A 155 -4.82 -9.55 8.80
C ILE A 155 -6.01 -10.42 9.23
N LYS A 156 -5.81 -11.22 10.26
CA LYS A 156 -6.85 -12.07 10.86
C LYS A 156 -7.13 -11.60 12.28
N GLU A 157 -8.35 -11.16 12.52
CA GLU A 157 -8.80 -10.76 13.86
C GLU A 157 -9.02 -11.98 14.76
N ILE A 158 -8.68 -11.81 16.03
CA ILE A 158 -8.98 -12.78 17.06
C ILE A 158 -10.29 -12.34 17.72
N LYS A 159 -11.28 -13.24 17.71
CA LYS A 159 -12.61 -12.97 18.27
C LYS A 159 -12.49 -12.47 19.71
N ASP A 160 -13.37 -11.54 20.07
CA ASP A 160 -13.52 -10.98 21.41
C ASP A 160 -12.23 -10.38 22.00
N SER A 161 -11.31 -9.96 21.13
CA SER A 161 -10.07 -9.31 21.53
C SER A 161 -9.66 -8.22 20.56
N ASN A 162 -8.88 -7.25 21.05
CA ASN A 162 -8.26 -6.22 20.21
C ASN A 162 -6.89 -6.72 19.69
N LYS A 163 -6.82 -8.00 19.26
CA LYS A 163 -5.59 -8.62 18.77
C LYS A 163 -5.80 -9.13 17.35
N ILE A 164 -4.74 -9.03 16.57
CA ILE A 164 -4.69 -9.51 15.20
C ILE A 164 -3.49 -10.44 14.99
N ASP A 165 -3.70 -11.47 14.18
CA ASP A 165 -2.62 -12.27 13.62
C ASP A 165 -2.31 -11.78 12.20
N LEU A 166 -1.03 -11.69 11.87
CA LEU A 166 -0.56 -11.36 10.54
C LEU A 166 -0.08 -12.63 9.86
N ILE A 167 -0.59 -12.87 8.64
CA ILE A 167 -0.23 -14.05 7.85
C ILE A 167 0.42 -13.58 6.55
N VAL A 168 1.72 -13.70 6.49
CA VAL A 168 2.53 -13.34 5.32
C VAL A 168 2.56 -14.52 4.37
N GLN A 169 1.90 -14.38 3.24
CA GLN A 169 1.80 -15.39 2.18
C GLN A 169 2.75 -15.00 1.05
N LEU A 170 3.79 -15.78 0.88
CA LEU A 170 4.82 -15.56 -0.13
C LEU A 170 4.74 -16.70 -1.14
N MET A 171 4.20 -16.41 -2.32
CA MET A 171 4.08 -17.39 -3.40
C MET A 171 5.37 -17.39 -4.21
N PRO A 172 6.14 -18.48 -4.24
CA PRO A 172 7.37 -18.56 -5.00
C PRO A 172 7.15 -18.29 -6.48
N GLY A 173 8.05 -17.52 -7.07
CA GLY A 173 8.13 -17.38 -8.52
C GLY A 173 8.72 -18.62 -9.20
N PHE A 174 8.69 -18.63 -10.52
CA PHE A 174 9.35 -19.68 -11.29
C PHE A 174 10.87 -19.61 -11.07
N LYS A 175 11.48 -20.77 -10.84
CA LYS A 175 12.93 -20.87 -10.64
C LYS A 175 13.73 -20.43 -11.87
N TYR A 176 13.12 -20.57 -13.04
CA TYR A 176 13.68 -20.15 -14.32
C TYR A 176 12.59 -19.47 -15.14
N SER A 177 12.87 -18.31 -15.72
CA SER A 177 12.05 -17.68 -16.75
C SER A 177 12.83 -17.64 -18.05
N PHE A 178 12.15 -17.96 -19.15
CA PHE A 178 12.69 -17.87 -20.50
C PHE A 178 11.78 -16.92 -21.29
N GLU A 179 12.36 -15.83 -21.77
CA GLU A 179 11.66 -14.88 -22.60
C GLU A 179 12.33 -14.84 -23.98
N THR A 180 11.56 -15.08 -25.02
CA THR A 180 12.01 -14.93 -26.43
C THR A 180 11.19 -13.83 -27.08
N SER A 181 11.85 -12.80 -27.58
CA SER A 181 11.23 -11.78 -28.43
C SER A 181 11.75 -11.93 -29.86
N LEU A 182 10.84 -11.89 -30.83
CA LEU A 182 11.12 -11.91 -32.24
C LEU A 182 10.71 -10.57 -32.83
N GLU A 183 11.67 -9.76 -33.19
CA GLU A 183 11.43 -8.44 -33.76
C GLU A 183 11.81 -8.46 -35.27
N ALA A 184 10.85 -8.14 -36.12
CA ALA A 184 11.07 -7.93 -37.54
C ALA A 184 10.75 -6.47 -37.87
N SER A 185 11.74 -5.68 -38.26
CA SER A 185 11.54 -4.32 -38.72
C SER A 185 11.80 -4.22 -40.23
N TYR A 186 10.86 -3.61 -40.94
CA TYR A 186 11.00 -3.29 -42.35
C TYR A 186 10.98 -1.77 -42.49
N SER A 187 12.07 -1.19 -42.99
CA SER A 187 12.12 0.23 -43.35
C SER A 187 12.17 0.39 -44.86
N ALA A 188 11.07 0.87 -45.44
CA ALA A 188 11.05 1.31 -46.84
C ALA A 188 11.34 2.83 -46.86
N ASN A 189 12.52 3.18 -47.34
CA ASN A 189 12.89 4.58 -47.54
C ASN A 189 12.36 5.02 -48.92
N SER A 190 11.13 5.57 -48.97
CA SER A 190 10.59 6.17 -50.18
C SER A 190 11.04 7.64 -50.26
N ASN A 191 12.25 7.88 -50.73
CA ASN A 191 12.63 9.20 -51.18
C ASN A 191 12.07 9.40 -52.61
N SER A 192 10.82 9.82 -52.70
CA SER A 192 10.21 10.23 -53.96
C SER A 192 10.56 11.68 -54.24
N ASN A 193 11.74 11.93 -54.84
CA ASN A 193 11.96 13.06 -55.70
C ASN A 193 13.18 12.77 -56.56
N ASN A 194 12.98 11.94 -57.56
CA ASN A 194 13.53 12.12 -58.92
C ASN A 194 13.18 10.89 -59.76
N VAL A 195 12.35 11.18 -60.75
CA VAL A 195 12.12 10.28 -61.87
C VAL A 195 13.43 10.18 -62.63
N LYS A 196 14.01 9.05 -62.62
CA LYS A 196 14.78 8.31 -63.62
C LYS A 196 15.86 7.45 -62.94
N ASN A 197 15.70 6.26 -63.19
CA ASN A 197 16.59 5.12 -62.97
C ASN A 197 16.34 4.22 -61.78
N ARG A 198 15.64 3.17 -62.14
CA ARG A 198 15.91 1.75 -61.84
C ARG A 198 16.75 1.52 -60.58
N THR A 199 16.16 0.71 -59.79
CA THR A 199 16.74 -0.43 -59.13
C THR A 199 17.07 -0.33 -57.68
N ASN A 200 16.72 -1.39 -57.12
CA ASN A 200 17.17 -1.93 -55.81
C ASN A 200 16.63 -1.23 -54.63
N ALA A 201 15.40 -1.57 -54.31
CA ALA A 201 14.96 -1.58 -52.92
C ALA A 201 15.86 -2.54 -52.14
N ASN A 202 16.98 -2.04 -51.68
CA ASN A 202 17.70 -2.71 -50.60
C ASN A 202 16.94 -2.44 -49.30
N GLY A 203 15.90 -3.23 -49.13
CA GLY A 203 15.28 -3.36 -47.81
C GLY A 203 16.25 -4.12 -46.91
N ASN A 204 17.01 -3.42 -46.10
CA ASN A 204 17.73 -4.04 -45.02
C ASN A 204 16.72 -4.39 -43.93
N GLY A 205 16.10 -5.56 -44.05
CA GLY A 205 15.35 -6.15 -42.95
C GLY A 205 16.33 -6.73 -41.96
N ILE A 206 16.37 -6.18 -40.75
CA ILE A 206 17.11 -6.76 -39.64
C ILE A 206 16.16 -7.68 -38.92
N ILE A 207 16.39 -8.98 -39.00
CA ILE A 207 15.70 -9.95 -38.13
C ILE A 207 16.65 -10.23 -36.97
N GLY A 208 16.31 -9.73 -35.79
CA GLY A 208 17.06 -9.99 -34.57
C GLY A 208 16.29 -10.97 -33.68
N ILE A 209 16.93 -12.04 -33.28
CA ILE A 209 16.41 -12.95 -32.26
C ILE A 209 17.16 -12.61 -30.96
N TYR A 210 16.46 -12.04 -29.98
CA TYR A 210 17.01 -11.81 -28.64
C TYR A 210 16.57 -12.94 -27.73
N ILE A 211 17.54 -13.66 -27.18
CA ILE A 211 17.31 -14.68 -26.18
C ILE A 211 17.88 -14.13 -24.86
N SER A 212 17.02 -13.73 -23.91
CA SER A 212 17.45 -13.35 -22.59
C SER A 212 17.19 -14.49 -21.60
N ASN A 213 18.26 -15.09 -21.06
CA ASN A 213 18.16 -15.99 -19.93
C ASN A 213 18.25 -15.18 -18.65
N VAL A 214 17.13 -14.97 -17.98
CA VAL A 214 17.14 -14.47 -16.59
C VAL A 214 17.17 -15.70 -15.69
N LEU A 215 18.37 -16.13 -15.34
CA LEU A 215 18.60 -17.04 -14.22
C LEU A 215 18.38 -16.23 -12.96
N LEU A 216 17.19 -16.33 -12.35
CA LEU A 216 17.02 -15.90 -10.98
C LEU A 216 17.61 -16.98 -10.08
N PRO A 217 18.77 -16.74 -9.43
CA PRO A 217 19.31 -17.72 -8.52
C PRO A 217 18.35 -17.82 -7.33
N TYR A 218 17.68 -18.92 -7.18
CA TYR A 218 17.09 -19.30 -5.91
C TYR A 218 18.26 -19.43 -4.91
N GLY A 219 18.43 -18.33 -4.18
CA GLY A 219 19.57 -18.00 -3.40
C GLY A 219 19.96 -19.02 -2.37
N GLY A 220 21.13 -19.42 -2.47
CA GLY A 220 21.96 -19.69 -1.32
C GLY A 220 22.50 -18.35 -0.80
N LEU A 221 21.83 -17.69 0.14
CA LEU A 221 22.39 -16.71 1.06
C LEU A 221 22.03 -17.10 2.49
#